data_1839e04b37b4684cf4a209e1f5963011
#
_entry.id   1839e04b37b4684cf4a209e1f5963011
#
_cell.length_a   1.000
_cell.length_b   1.000
_cell.length_c   1.000
_cell.angle_alpha   90.00
_cell.angle_beta   90.00
_cell.angle_gamma   90.00
#
_symmetry.space_group_name_H-M   'P 1'
#
loop_
_entity.id
_entity.type
_entity.pdbx_description
1 polymer ?
#
loop_
_entity_poly.entity_id
_entity_poly.type
_entity_poly.pdbx_seq_one_letter_code
_entity_poly.pdbx_strand_id
1 'polypeptide(L)'
;MTMIVLLTLKTKPDSYEEFGTILENILGDTASFEGCEGVYAAGDLENQTYLLFEKWASIENQKAYMKWRQDTGDLDVFGRVLREPPIVETRDLIFSS
;
A
#
# COMPACT_ATOMS: atom_id res chain seq x y z
N MET A 1 -17.24 9.93 -3.12
CA MET A 1 -16.25 10.67 -2.31
C MET A 1 -14.94 9.95 -2.34
N THR A 2 -13.87 10.67 -2.60
CA THR A 2 -12.54 10.08 -2.66
C THR A 2 -12.08 9.65 -1.26
N MET A 3 -11.61 8.42 -1.19
CA MET A 3 -11.07 7.85 0.04
C MET A 3 -9.54 7.85 -0.01
N ILE A 4 -8.93 8.16 1.11
CA ILE A 4 -7.49 8.04 1.29
C ILE A 4 -7.23 6.82 2.15
N VAL A 5 -6.33 5.96 1.69
CA VAL A 5 -5.88 4.80 2.47
C VAL A 5 -4.40 5.00 2.78
N LEU A 6 -4.07 4.96 4.05
CA LEU A 6 -2.69 5.08 4.54
C LEU A 6 -2.26 3.72 5.07
N LEU A 7 -1.12 3.24 4.59
CA LEU A 7 -0.57 1.97 5.07
C LEU A 7 0.81 2.24 5.66
N THR A 8 1.02 1.77 6.88
CA THR A 8 2.33 1.77 7.51
C THR A 8 2.85 0.34 7.50
N LEU A 9 4.00 0.14 6.85
CA LEU A 9 4.57 -1.18 6.60
C LEU A 9 5.97 -1.22 7.22
N LYS A 10 6.11 -1.97 8.31
CA LYS A 10 7.37 -2.05 9.05
C LYS A 10 8.09 -3.34 8.67
N THR A 11 9.27 -3.21 8.08
CA THR A 11 10.01 -4.37 7.59
C THR A 11 10.83 -5.02 8.67
N LYS A 12 11.15 -6.30 8.47
CA LYS A 12 12.13 -6.99 9.30
C LYS A 12 13.52 -6.40 9.02
N PRO A 13 14.46 -6.54 9.98
CA PRO A 13 15.85 -6.20 9.73
C PRO A 13 16.31 -6.93 8.46
N ASP A 14 17.10 -6.27 7.64
CA ASP A 14 17.63 -6.81 6.39
C ASP A 14 16.61 -6.99 5.27
N SER A 15 15.34 -6.68 5.48
CA SER A 15 14.31 -6.79 4.44
C SER A 15 13.89 -5.46 3.83
N TYR A 16 14.41 -4.35 4.32
CA TYR A 16 13.98 -3.02 3.87
C TYR A 16 14.19 -2.82 2.36
N GLU A 17 15.41 -3.09 1.86
CA GLU A 17 15.71 -2.89 0.44
C GLU A 17 14.94 -3.85 -0.45
N GLU A 18 14.85 -5.12 -0.03
CA GLU A 18 14.05 -6.11 -0.75
C GLU A 18 12.61 -5.67 -0.89
N PHE A 19 12.03 -5.17 0.20
CA PHE A 19 10.63 -4.75 0.18
C PHE A 19 10.42 -3.52 -0.71
N GLY A 20 11.38 -2.59 -0.73
CA GLY A 20 11.34 -1.45 -1.64
C GLY A 20 11.27 -1.88 -3.09
N THR A 21 12.07 -2.88 -3.47
CA THR A 21 12.05 -3.43 -4.82
C THR A 21 10.71 -4.10 -5.12
N ILE A 22 10.17 -4.84 -4.15
CA ILE A 22 8.84 -5.47 -4.30
C ILE A 22 7.78 -4.40 -4.55
N LEU A 23 7.78 -3.31 -3.77
CA LEU A 23 6.81 -2.23 -3.93
C LEU A 23 6.92 -1.58 -5.31
N GLU A 24 8.14 -1.32 -5.78
CA GLU A 24 8.33 -0.76 -7.12
C GLU A 24 7.73 -1.67 -8.21
N ASN A 25 7.80 -2.97 -8.01
CA ASN A 25 7.28 -3.92 -8.99
C ASN A 25 5.76 -4.07 -8.95
N ILE A 26 5.13 -3.93 -7.78
CA ILE A 26 3.69 -4.20 -7.65
C ILE A 26 2.81 -2.96 -7.67
N LEU A 27 3.35 -1.78 -7.31
CA LEU A 27 2.51 -0.58 -7.19
C LEU A 27 2.03 -0.03 -8.53
N GLY A 28 2.68 -0.38 -9.63
CA GLY A 28 2.18 -0.05 -10.96
C GLY A 28 0.81 -0.66 -11.21
N ASP A 29 0.60 -1.91 -10.78
CA ASP A 29 -0.70 -2.56 -10.90
C ASP A 29 -1.74 -1.90 -10.00
N THR A 30 -1.33 -1.48 -8.81
CA THR A 30 -2.21 -0.73 -7.90
C THR A 30 -2.68 0.56 -8.56
N ALA A 31 -1.73 1.32 -9.13
CA ALA A 31 -2.02 2.60 -9.76
C ALA A 31 -2.95 2.46 -10.96
N SER A 32 -2.91 1.31 -11.63
CA SER A 32 -3.71 1.05 -12.82
C SER A 32 -5.07 0.42 -12.52
N PHE A 33 -5.32 0.04 -11.26
CA PHE A 33 -6.56 -0.64 -10.90
C PHE A 33 -7.73 0.33 -10.97
N GLU A 34 -8.90 -0.18 -11.39
CA GLU A 34 -10.10 0.63 -11.52
C GLU A 34 -10.42 1.35 -10.23
N GLY A 35 -10.60 2.66 -10.31
CA GLY A 35 -10.92 3.50 -9.16
C GLY A 35 -9.73 4.03 -8.40
N CYS A 36 -8.50 3.59 -8.73
CA CYS A 36 -7.31 4.16 -8.11
C CYS A 36 -7.00 5.51 -8.76
N GLU A 37 -6.96 6.56 -7.95
CA GLU A 37 -6.70 7.92 -8.41
C GLU A 37 -5.29 8.38 -8.12
N GLY A 38 -4.51 7.56 -7.46
CA GLY A 38 -3.11 7.85 -7.20
C GLY A 38 -2.56 6.94 -6.11
N VAL A 39 -1.28 6.63 -6.21
CA VAL A 39 -0.57 5.87 -5.18
C VAL A 39 0.83 6.45 -5.02
N TYR A 40 1.26 6.60 -3.78
CA TYR A 40 2.57 7.14 -3.43
C TYR A 40 3.19 6.24 -2.38
N ALA A 41 4.48 6.02 -2.49
CA ALA A 41 5.23 5.24 -1.51
C ALA A 41 6.42 6.07 -1.04
N ALA A 42 6.60 6.16 0.26
CA ALA A 42 7.74 6.84 0.86
C ALA A 42 8.44 5.89 1.82
N GLY A 43 9.76 5.97 1.88
CA GLY A 43 10.55 5.09 2.71
C GLY A 43 11.29 5.84 3.82
N ASP A 44 11.46 5.16 4.95
CA ASP A 44 12.22 5.63 6.10
C ASP A 44 13.22 4.53 6.46
N LEU A 45 14.42 4.66 5.93
CA LEU A 45 15.47 3.65 6.12
C LEU A 45 15.85 3.51 7.61
N GLU A 46 15.95 4.61 8.31
CA GLU A 46 16.37 4.60 9.71
C GLU A 46 15.43 3.75 10.57
N ASN A 47 14.13 3.87 10.35
CA ASN A 47 13.12 3.12 11.09
C ASN A 47 12.64 1.87 10.35
N GLN A 48 13.21 1.58 9.17
CA GLN A 48 12.86 0.42 8.36
C GLN A 48 11.36 0.32 8.11
N THR A 49 10.78 1.44 7.69
CA THR A 49 9.35 1.58 7.53
C THR A 49 9.02 2.20 6.18
N TYR A 50 7.97 1.71 5.55
CA TYR A 50 7.41 2.33 4.36
C TYR A 50 6.03 2.87 4.68
N LEU A 51 5.69 3.99 4.06
CA LEU A 51 4.36 4.58 4.13
C LEU A 51 3.78 4.61 2.73
N LEU A 52 2.60 4.02 2.55
CA LEU A 52 1.87 4.11 1.30
C LEU A 52 0.68 5.04 1.49
N PHE A 53 0.45 5.87 0.48
CA PHE A 53 -0.68 6.78 0.43
C PHE A 53 -1.43 6.47 -0.86
N GLU A 54 -2.68 6.03 -0.74
CA GLU A 54 -3.50 5.65 -1.89
C GLU A 54 -4.77 6.47 -1.93
N LYS A 55 -5.14 6.92 -3.14
CA LYS A 55 -6.40 7.63 -3.37
C LYS A 55 -7.33 6.73 -4.16
N TRP A 56 -8.54 6.55 -3.66
CA TRP A 56 -9.53 5.70 -4.29
C TRP A 56 -10.83 6.46 -4.53
N ALA A 57 -11.44 6.26 -5.71
CA ALA A 57 -12.70 6.92 -6.05
C ALA A 57 -13.80 6.57 -5.07
N SER A 58 -13.78 5.33 -4.54
CA SER A 58 -14.76 4.88 -3.54
C SER A 58 -14.17 3.75 -2.72
N ILE A 59 -14.80 3.48 -1.57
CA ILE A 59 -14.38 2.35 -0.72
C ILE A 59 -14.64 1.01 -1.43
N GLU A 60 -15.65 0.93 -2.27
CA GLU A 60 -15.96 -0.27 -3.03
C GLU A 60 -14.84 -0.61 -4.01
N ASN A 61 -14.27 0.41 -4.65
CA ASN A 61 -13.12 0.20 -5.54
C ASN A 61 -11.92 -0.33 -4.77
N GLN A 62 -11.66 0.22 -3.59
CA GLN A 62 -10.54 -0.22 -2.77
C GLN A 62 -10.75 -1.66 -2.29
N LYS A 63 -11.97 -2.03 -1.91
CA LYS A 63 -12.27 -3.39 -1.49
C LYS A 63 -12.10 -4.39 -2.63
N ALA A 64 -12.52 -4.03 -3.84
CA ALA A 64 -12.33 -4.86 -5.02
C ALA A 64 -10.84 -5.07 -5.31
N TYR A 65 -10.05 -4.00 -5.16
CA TYR A 65 -8.60 -4.08 -5.32
C TYR A 65 -7.98 -5.04 -4.28
N MET A 66 -8.37 -4.93 -3.01
CA MET A 66 -7.83 -5.79 -1.96
C MET A 66 -8.15 -7.26 -2.20
N LYS A 67 -9.36 -7.56 -2.67
CA LYS A 67 -9.74 -8.93 -3.02
C LYS A 67 -8.86 -9.46 -4.15
N TRP A 68 -8.66 -8.64 -5.18
CA TRP A 68 -7.81 -9.03 -6.30
C TRP A 68 -6.38 -9.29 -5.85
N ARG A 69 -5.86 -8.44 -4.97
CA ARG A 69 -4.48 -8.57 -4.49
C ARG A 69 -4.31 -9.84 -3.64
N GLN A 70 -5.33 -10.21 -2.86
CA GLN A 70 -5.32 -11.48 -2.13
C GLN A 70 -5.30 -12.66 -3.11
N ASP A 71 -6.07 -12.58 -4.17
CA ASP A 71 -6.16 -13.65 -5.16
C ASP A 71 -4.86 -13.85 -5.93
N THR A 72 -4.06 -12.80 -6.09
CA THR A 72 -2.75 -12.90 -6.76
C THR A 72 -1.67 -13.54 -5.88
N GLY A 73 -1.89 -13.59 -4.56
CA GLY A 73 -0.90 -14.11 -3.63
C GLY A 73 0.18 -13.10 -3.22
N ASP A 74 0.14 -11.88 -3.74
CA ASP A 74 1.15 -10.86 -3.41
C ASP A 74 1.19 -10.53 -1.93
N LEU A 75 0.07 -10.66 -1.22
CA LEU A 75 0.02 -10.35 0.21
C LEU A 75 0.80 -11.37 1.06
N ASP A 76 1.06 -12.56 0.53
CA ASP A 76 1.86 -13.56 1.24
C ASP A 76 3.30 -13.09 1.41
N VAL A 77 3.82 -12.33 0.44
CA VAL A 77 5.16 -11.75 0.51
C VAL A 77 5.26 -10.78 1.69
N PHE A 78 4.19 -10.02 1.93
CA PHE A 78 4.16 -9.06 3.04
C PHE A 78 4.36 -9.80 4.38
N GLY A 79 3.73 -10.95 4.57
CA GLY A 79 3.91 -11.75 5.78
C GLY A 79 5.34 -12.20 6.02
N ARG A 80 6.12 -12.39 4.94
CA ARG A 80 7.52 -12.82 5.04
C ARG A 80 8.47 -11.69 5.37
N VAL A 81 8.21 -10.50 4.86
CA VAL A 81 9.16 -9.37 4.97
C VAL A 81 8.79 -8.34 6.04
N LEU A 82 7.54 -8.32 6.49
CA LEU A 82 7.12 -7.38 7.53
C LEU A 82 7.30 -8.00 8.92
N ARG A 83 7.75 -7.16 9.88
CA ARG A 83 7.94 -7.60 11.27
C ARG A 83 6.65 -7.60 12.08
N GLU A 84 5.60 -6.95 11.55
CA GLU A 84 4.27 -6.92 12.14
C GLU A 84 3.23 -6.68 11.05
N PRO A 85 1.95 -6.96 11.31
CA PRO A 85 0.92 -6.73 10.30
C PRO A 85 0.85 -5.27 9.86
N PRO A 86 0.47 -5.00 8.60
CA PRO A 86 0.30 -3.63 8.13
C PRO A 86 -0.68 -2.86 9.00
N ILE A 87 -0.37 -1.59 9.24
CA ILE A 87 -1.30 -0.67 9.90
C ILE A 87 -2.03 0.07 8.79
N VAL A 88 -3.34 -0.11 8.72
CA VAL A 88 -4.16 0.47 7.65
C VAL A 88 -5.13 1.48 8.25
N GLU A 89 -5.11 2.70 7.71
CA GLU A 89 -6.00 3.77 8.14
C GLU A 89 -6.71 4.34 6.93
N THR A 90 -7.99 4.65 7.07
CA THR A 90 -8.78 5.24 5.98
C THR A 90 -9.30 6.59 6.40
N ARG A 91 -9.37 7.52 5.45
CA ARG A 91 -9.84 8.90 5.68
C ARG A 91 -10.60 9.38 4.45
N ASP A 92 -11.57 10.27 4.68
CA ASP A 92 -12.23 10.97 3.58
C ASP A 92 -11.32 12.12 3.13
N LEU A 93 -11.12 12.26 1.83
CA LEU A 93 -10.37 13.40 1.31
C LEU A 93 -11.22 14.66 1.43
N ILE A 94 -10.70 15.68 2.10
CA ILE A 94 -11.43 16.94 2.29
C ILE A 94 -10.82 18.10 1.50
N PHE A 95 -9.60 17.95 1.01
CA PHE A 95 -8.93 19.01 0.24
C PHE A 95 -7.78 18.42 -0.56
N SER A 96 -7.65 18.86 -1.81
CA SER A 96 -6.46 18.62 -2.62
C SER A 96 -6.23 19.86 -3.50
N SER A 97 -4.96 20.19 -3.67
CA SER A 97 -4.58 21.32 -4.52
C SER A 97 -4.49 20.92 -5.99
#